data_b36a8d23cce7b75c6d74f0d66872b510
#
_entry.id   b36a8d23cce7b75c6d74f0d66872b510
#
_cell.length_a   1.000
_cell.length_b   1.000
_cell.length_c   1.000
_cell.angle_alpha   90.00
_cell.angle_beta   90.00
_cell.angle_gamma   90.00
#
_symmetry.space_group_name_H-M   'P 1'
#
loop_
_entity.id
_entity.type
_entity.pdbx_description
1 polymer ?
#
loop_
_entity_poly.entity_id
_entity_poly.type
_entity_poly.pdbx_seq_one_letter_code
_entity_poly.pdbx_strand_id
1 'polypeptide(L)'
;VDMACVRTAMSSLQEELDDLDDQIASAKSDKVSSTVTAGVPGRLKQLYVQQGTLVEDAMLQSGALAVLSLDGTMSVQLTVSSSLQPGDGVLVTVEGGQSQEGRITANQDGVLTISVTDDHYAVGAQAAVKTKEGADLGTGSLYITSPWNASAYSGTVSQVDVAAEASVYSGQTLLRLTDTGHSAEYQGLIDQRREYEALMQELFRLYETEVLTAPCDGIVTDVENDGTFLLAADGTEWKLNLLTNTFNKAAGFRAYAACVV
;
A
#
# COMPACT_ATOMS: atom_id res chain seq x y z
N VAL A 1 -20.78 -30.71 -27.57
CA VAL A 1 -20.71 -29.27 -27.24
C VAL A 1 -21.93 -28.57 -27.82
N ASP A 2 -22.68 -27.86 -26.96
CA ASP A 2 -23.78 -27.01 -27.42
C ASP A 2 -23.26 -25.69 -27.99
N MET A 3 -23.24 -25.56 -29.28
CA MET A 3 -22.72 -24.40 -30.00
C MET A 3 -23.59 -23.15 -29.83
N ALA A 4 -24.87 -23.29 -29.46
CA ALA A 4 -25.70 -22.12 -29.13
C ALA A 4 -25.27 -21.53 -27.77
N CYS A 5 -24.94 -22.38 -26.83
CA CYS A 5 -24.43 -21.99 -25.51
C CYS A 5 -23.02 -21.35 -25.63
N VAL A 6 -22.11 -21.89 -26.45
CA VAL A 6 -20.79 -21.29 -26.70
C VAL A 6 -20.94 -19.87 -27.25
N ARG A 7 -21.86 -19.66 -28.22
CA ARG A 7 -22.14 -18.32 -28.76
C ARG A 7 -22.68 -17.36 -27.72
N THR A 8 -23.56 -17.85 -26.83
CA THR A 8 -24.10 -17.03 -25.72
C THR A 8 -22.98 -16.64 -24.78
N ALA A 9 -22.12 -17.59 -24.38
CA ALA A 9 -20.95 -17.32 -23.53
C ALA A 9 -19.98 -16.29 -24.18
N MET A 10 -19.72 -16.42 -25.46
CA MET A 10 -18.90 -15.44 -26.20
C MET A 10 -19.55 -14.05 -26.21
N SER A 11 -20.88 -13.95 -26.41
CA SER A 11 -21.57 -12.65 -26.38
C SER A 11 -21.53 -12.01 -25.00
N SER A 12 -21.75 -12.77 -23.93
CA SER A 12 -21.67 -12.27 -22.55
C SER A 12 -20.24 -11.82 -22.21
N LEU A 13 -19.24 -12.59 -22.64
CA LEU A 13 -17.84 -12.23 -22.42
C LEU A 13 -17.42 -10.98 -23.21
N GLN A 14 -18.01 -10.77 -24.42
CA GLN A 14 -17.80 -9.54 -25.17
C GLN A 14 -18.37 -8.33 -24.45
N GLU A 15 -19.56 -8.43 -23.87
CA GLU A 15 -20.16 -7.36 -23.05
C GLU A 15 -19.28 -7.03 -21.85
N GLU A 16 -18.72 -8.04 -21.15
CA GLU A 16 -17.80 -7.82 -20.04
C GLU A 16 -16.47 -7.18 -20.48
N LEU A 17 -15.96 -7.53 -21.68
CA LEU A 17 -14.76 -6.89 -22.23
C LEU A 17 -15.03 -5.42 -22.61
N ASP A 18 -16.20 -5.11 -23.15
CA ASP A 18 -16.59 -3.73 -23.48
C ASP A 18 -16.73 -2.90 -22.19
N ASP A 19 -17.33 -3.45 -21.13
CA ASP A 19 -17.42 -2.80 -19.81
C ASP A 19 -16.03 -2.57 -19.19
N LEU A 20 -15.11 -3.53 -19.33
CA LEU A 20 -13.73 -3.38 -18.88
C LEU A 20 -12.98 -2.29 -19.66
N ASP A 21 -13.20 -2.18 -20.97
CA ASP A 21 -12.59 -1.13 -21.79
C ASP A 21 -13.05 0.27 -21.35
N ASP A 22 -14.32 0.42 -20.97
CA ASP A 22 -14.86 1.67 -20.42
C ASP A 22 -14.26 1.98 -19.03
N GLN A 23 -14.11 0.98 -18.16
CA GLN A 23 -13.46 1.13 -16.87
C GLN A 23 -11.98 1.48 -17.02
N ILE A 24 -11.25 0.84 -17.94
CA ILE A 24 -9.85 1.14 -18.26
C ILE A 24 -9.72 2.56 -18.79
N ALA A 25 -10.63 3.00 -19.68
CA ALA A 25 -10.63 4.37 -20.20
C ALA A 25 -10.85 5.40 -19.06
N SER A 26 -11.74 5.11 -18.13
CA SER A 26 -11.99 5.94 -16.94
C SER A 26 -10.77 5.96 -16.02
N ALA A 27 -10.24 4.80 -15.65
CA ALA A 27 -9.06 4.68 -14.78
C ALA A 27 -7.78 5.29 -15.40
N LYS A 28 -7.68 5.32 -16.74
CA LYS A 28 -6.58 5.98 -17.45
C LYS A 28 -6.61 7.50 -17.31
N SER A 29 -7.80 8.09 -17.12
CA SER A 29 -7.93 9.53 -16.85
C SER A 29 -7.53 9.89 -15.43
N ASP A 30 -7.65 8.97 -14.48
CA ASP A 30 -7.21 9.11 -13.09
C ASP A 30 -5.70 8.86 -12.99
N LYS A 31 -4.93 9.78 -13.56
CA LYS A 31 -3.47 9.76 -13.38
C LYS A 31 -3.17 9.82 -11.90
N VAL A 32 -2.29 8.93 -11.43
CA VAL A 32 -1.64 9.07 -10.12
C VAL A 32 -1.18 10.53 -10.01
N SER A 33 -1.59 11.21 -8.94
CA SER A 33 -1.27 12.61 -8.75
C SER A 33 0.23 12.84 -8.95
N SER A 34 0.59 13.73 -9.84
CA SER A 34 1.98 14.16 -10.03
C SER A 34 2.47 15.08 -8.90
N THR A 35 1.68 15.23 -7.83
CA THR A 35 2.03 16.02 -6.66
C THR A 35 1.70 15.27 -5.38
N VAL A 36 2.60 15.31 -4.41
CA VAL A 36 2.36 14.88 -3.03
C VAL A 36 2.04 16.12 -2.22
N THR A 37 0.87 16.16 -1.61
CA THR A 37 0.39 17.30 -0.81
C THR A 37 0.33 16.93 0.67
N ALA A 38 0.46 17.93 1.55
CA ALA A 38 0.17 17.77 2.97
C ALA A 38 -1.34 17.57 3.16
N GLY A 39 -1.76 16.40 3.67
CA GLY A 39 -3.18 16.16 4.00
C GLY A 39 -3.67 17.00 5.19
N VAL A 40 -2.75 17.39 6.04
CA VAL A 40 -2.98 18.11 7.31
C VAL A 40 -1.93 19.21 7.51
N PRO A 41 -2.21 20.27 8.26
CA PRO A 41 -1.20 21.25 8.61
C PRO A 41 -0.19 20.66 9.59
N GLY A 42 1.05 21.15 9.55
CA GLY A 42 2.12 20.68 10.45
C GLY A 42 3.45 21.32 10.13
N ARG A 43 4.52 20.82 10.73
CA ARG A 43 5.90 21.21 10.46
C ARG A 43 6.65 20.02 9.81
N LEU A 44 7.35 20.25 8.71
CA LEU A 44 8.16 19.23 8.06
C LEU A 44 9.39 18.91 8.91
N LYS A 45 9.43 17.71 9.49
CA LYS A 45 10.53 17.27 10.36
C LYS A 45 11.54 16.38 9.66
N GLN A 46 11.09 15.51 8.75
CA GLN A 46 11.96 14.62 8.01
C GLN A 46 11.57 14.60 6.54
N LEU A 47 12.56 14.52 5.69
CA LEU A 47 12.44 14.36 4.25
C LEU A 47 13.38 13.23 3.82
N TYR A 48 12.81 12.14 3.32
CA TYR A 48 13.58 10.94 2.91
C TYR A 48 13.92 10.92 1.43
N VAL A 49 13.51 11.96 0.71
CA VAL A 49 13.69 12.04 -0.74
C VAL A 49 14.35 13.34 -1.16
N GLN A 50 15.01 13.29 -2.29
CA GLN A 50 15.57 14.43 -3.00
C GLN A 50 15.18 14.34 -4.49
N GLN A 51 15.46 15.38 -5.25
CA GLN A 51 15.28 15.35 -6.71
C GLN A 51 15.99 14.13 -7.31
N GLY A 52 15.29 13.37 -8.14
CA GLY A 52 15.76 12.13 -8.77
C GLY A 52 15.54 10.86 -7.96
N THR A 53 15.01 10.93 -6.73
CA THR A 53 14.68 9.74 -5.93
C THR A 53 13.50 9.02 -6.52
N LEU A 54 13.58 7.69 -6.67
CA LEU A 54 12.44 6.81 -6.97
C LEU A 54 11.54 6.68 -5.75
N VAL A 55 10.24 6.89 -5.95
CA VAL A 55 9.24 6.85 -4.87
C VAL A 55 9.19 5.47 -4.23
N GLU A 56 9.18 4.42 -5.04
CA GLU A 56 9.11 3.03 -4.58
C GLU A 56 10.28 2.67 -3.65
N ASP A 57 11.49 3.10 -4.00
CA ASP A 57 12.70 2.85 -3.21
C ASP A 57 12.62 3.57 -1.85
N ALA A 58 12.20 4.84 -1.85
CA ALA A 58 12.07 5.62 -0.63
C ALA A 58 10.98 5.05 0.29
N MET A 59 9.84 4.66 -0.27
CA MET A 59 8.74 4.03 0.49
C MET A 59 9.15 2.67 1.07
N LEU A 60 9.92 1.87 0.31
CA LEU A 60 10.41 0.58 0.80
C LEU A 60 11.44 0.75 1.95
N GLN A 61 12.29 1.77 1.89
CA GLN A 61 13.32 2.01 2.90
C GLN A 61 12.81 2.71 4.16
N SER A 62 11.92 3.69 4.00
CA SER A 62 11.54 4.62 5.08
C SER A 62 10.07 4.58 5.46
N GLY A 63 9.22 3.94 4.65
CA GLY A 63 7.77 3.91 4.84
C GLY A 63 7.07 5.25 4.61
N ALA A 64 7.82 6.30 4.26
CA ALA A 64 7.31 7.63 3.98
C ALA A 64 8.28 8.41 3.07
N LEU A 65 7.77 9.40 2.34
CA LEU A 65 8.58 10.35 1.58
C LEU A 65 8.98 11.55 2.45
N ALA A 66 8.07 11.96 3.33
CA ALA A 66 8.27 13.04 4.29
C ALA A 66 7.45 12.80 5.55
N VAL A 67 7.88 13.35 6.68
CA VAL A 67 7.16 13.25 7.97
C VAL A 67 6.93 14.65 8.51
N LEU A 68 5.67 14.94 8.82
CA LEU A 68 5.24 16.17 9.49
C LEU A 68 5.01 15.92 10.98
N SER A 69 5.32 16.90 11.82
CA SER A 69 4.84 17.00 13.19
C SER A 69 3.56 17.81 13.21
N LEU A 70 2.48 17.24 13.78
CA LEU A 70 1.15 17.88 13.76
C LEU A 70 0.94 18.83 14.92
N ASP A 71 1.49 18.53 16.08
CA ASP A 71 1.24 19.22 17.35
C ASP A 71 2.40 20.13 17.79
N GLY A 72 3.47 20.16 17.02
CA GLY A 72 4.66 20.95 17.36
C GLY A 72 5.36 20.47 18.63
N THR A 73 5.21 19.20 18.99
CA THR A 73 5.90 18.59 20.14
C THR A 73 6.78 17.41 19.71
N MET A 74 7.83 17.23 20.49
CA MET A 74 8.70 16.06 20.42
C MET A 74 8.56 15.24 21.71
N SER A 75 8.83 13.96 21.64
CA SER A 75 8.81 13.09 22.83
C SER A 75 10.14 12.38 23.00
N VAL A 76 10.46 12.06 24.26
CA VAL A 76 11.55 11.18 24.63
C VAL A 76 11.03 10.08 25.55
N GLN A 77 11.54 8.87 25.38
CA GLN A 77 11.24 7.74 26.25
C GLN A 77 12.48 7.36 27.06
N LEU A 78 12.27 7.12 28.36
CA LEU A 78 13.29 6.68 29.30
C LEU A 78 12.84 5.41 29.99
N THR A 79 13.72 4.43 30.07
CA THR A 79 13.49 3.25 30.92
C THR A 79 14.01 3.55 32.32
N VAL A 80 13.13 3.97 33.22
CA VAL A 80 13.48 4.36 34.58
C VAL A 80 12.32 4.11 35.54
N SER A 81 12.61 3.50 36.67
CA SER A 81 11.62 3.38 37.77
C SER A 81 11.47 4.74 38.46
N SER A 82 10.33 5.38 38.24
CA SER A 82 10.03 6.70 38.79
C SER A 82 8.62 6.73 39.39
N SER A 83 8.44 7.46 40.47
CA SER A 83 7.12 7.74 41.07
C SER A 83 6.37 8.90 40.38
N LEU A 84 6.97 9.54 39.38
CA LEU A 84 6.38 10.66 38.67
C LEU A 84 5.14 10.20 37.89
N GLN A 85 4.12 11.07 37.84
CA GLN A 85 2.84 10.77 37.25
C GLN A 85 2.64 11.56 35.94
N PRO A 86 1.77 11.10 35.03
CA PRO A 86 1.35 11.91 33.90
C PRO A 86 0.84 13.29 34.35
N GLY A 87 1.38 14.34 33.72
CA GLY A 87 1.13 15.73 34.10
C GLY A 87 2.26 16.41 34.88
N ASP A 88 3.16 15.63 35.50
CA ASP A 88 4.31 16.22 36.24
C ASP A 88 5.28 16.88 35.23
N GLY A 89 5.87 17.99 35.69
CA GLY A 89 6.89 18.72 34.94
C GLY A 89 8.29 18.21 35.21
N VAL A 90 9.10 18.18 34.18
CA VAL A 90 10.52 17.83 34.21
C VAL A 90 11.33 18.85 33.42
N LEU A 91 12.65 18.83 33.57
CA LEU A 91 13.57 19.64 32.76
C LEU A 91 14.20 18.75 31.68
N VAL A 92 14.08 19.16 30.46
CA VAL A 92 14.66 18.47 29.30
C VAL A 92 15.72 19.34 28.66
N THR A 93 16.91 18.80 28.51
CA THR A 93 18.04 19.46 27.85
C THR A 93 18.40 18.67 26.61
N VAL A 94 18.15 19.22 25.45
CA VAL A 94 18.53 18.61 24.17
C VAL A 94 19.98 18.99 23.85
N GLU A 95 20.71 18.09 23.23
CA GLU A 95 22.12 18.29 22.88
C GLU A 95 22.38 19.64 22.20
N GLY A 96 23.28 20.44 22.81
CA GLY A 96 23.62 21.78 22.33
C GLY A 96 22.60 22.89 22.63
N GLY A 97 21.45 22.54 23.29
CA GLY A 97 20.37 23.46 23.62
C GLY A 97 20.34 23.90 25.09
N GLN A 98 19.40 24.80 25.38
CA GLN A 98 19.07 25.17 26.75
C GLN A 98 18.05 24.18 27.35
N SER A 99 18.04 24.09 28.69
CA SER A 99 17.01 23.30 29.38
C SER A 99 15.66 23.98 29.22
N GLN A 100 14.66 23.21 28.87
CA GLN A 100 13.27 23.65 28.80
C GLN A 100 12.33 22.75 29.59
N GLU A 101 11.15 23.23 29.90
CA GLU A 101 10.16 22.46 30.61
C GLU A 101 9.56 21.40 29.70
N GLY A 102 9.62 20.14 30.14
CA GLY A 102 8.91 18.99 29.57
C GLY A 102 7.80 18.52 30.49
N ARG A 103 6.88 17.75 29.98
CA ARG A 103 5.76 17.16 30.70
C ARG A 103 5.71 15.67 30.52
N ILE A 104 5.51 14.94 31.61
CA ILE A 104 5.28 13.50 31.54
C ILE A 104 3.90 13.25 30.93
N THR A 105 3.86 12.45 29.89
CA THR A 105 2.62 12.05 29.20
C THR A 105 2.20 10.63 29.54
N ALA A 106 3.17 9.76 29.85
CA ALA A 106 2.90 8.39 30.30
C ALA A 106 4.00 7.89 31.23
N ASN A 107 3.62 7.00 32.15
CA ASN A 107 4.53 6.20 32.98
C ASN A 107 3.94 4.80 33.06
N GLN A 108 4.42 3.90 32.22
CA GLN A 108 3.89 2.54 32.08
C GLN A 108 5.04 1.54 31.99
N ASP A 109 4.97 0.46 32.75
CA ASP A 109 5.91 -0.67 32.70
C ASP A 109 7.40 -0.25 32.86
N GLY A 110 7.66 0.81 33.63
CA GLY A 110 9.01 1.35 33.82
C GLY A 110 9.50 2.20 32.65
N VAL A 111 8.63 2.53 31.70
CA VAL A 111 8.90 3.46 30.61
C VAL A 111 8.20 4.79 30.89
N LEU A 112 9.00 5.83 31.00
CA LEU A 112 8.55 7.20 31.17
C LEU A 112 8.58 7.90 29.84
N THR A 113 7.42 8.39 29.37
CA THR A 113 7.31 9.19 28.15
C THR A 113 7.15 10.66 28.53
N ILE A 114 8.01 11.50 27.98
CA ILE A 114 8.04 12.94 28.24
C ILE A 114 7.84 13.68 26.91
N SER A 115 6.91 14.61 26.89
CA SER A 115 6.71 15.54 25.78
C SER A 115 7.38 16.87 26.07
N VAL A 116 7.96 17.47 25.04
CA VAL A 116 8.64 18.75 25.06
C VAL A 116 8.25 19.55 23.81
N THR A 117 8.16 20.88 23.90
CA THR A 117 7.90 21.73 22.74
C THR A 117 9.05 21.59 21.73
N ASP A 118 8.71 21.45 20.47
CA ASP A 118 9.68 21.37 19.38
C ASP A 118 10.27 22.76 19.09
N ASP A 119 11.49 22.96 19.50
CA ASP A 119 12.30 24.16 19.19
C ASP A 119 13.33 23.83 18.08
N HIS A 120 12.83 23.33 16.94
CA HIS A 120 13.65 22.91 15.78
C HIS A 120 14.66 21.79 16.08
N TYR A 121 14.36 20.93 17.04
CA TYR A 121 15.23 19.81 17.36
C TYR A 121 15.20 18.75 16.25
N ALA A 122 16.36 18.20 15.98
CA ALA A 122 16.45 17.08 15.04
C ALA A 122 15.80 15.82 15.64
N VAL A 123 15.15 15.04 14.81
CA VAL A 123 14.69 13.69 15.18
C VAL A 123 15.90 12.82 15.47
N GLY A 124 15.90 12.13 16.59
CA GLY A 124 17.03 11.33 17.07
C GLY A 124 18.03 12.09 17.95
N ALA A 125 17.88 13.43 18.09
CA ALA A 125 18.74 14.20 19.00
C ALA A 125 18.66 13.66 20.44
N GLN A 126 19.78 13.65 21.14
CA GLN A 126 19.84 13.18 22.52
C GLN A 126 19.28 14.23 23.47
N ALA A 127 18.39 13.81 24.34
CA ALA A 127 17.79 14.63 25.37
C ALA A 127 18.09 14.07 26.76
N ALA A 128 18.71 14.87 27.61
CA ALA A 128 18.88 14.57 29.01
C ALA A 128 17.68 15.10 29.80
N VAL A 129 17.13 14.28 30.68
CA VAL A 129 15.95 14.62 31.48
C VAL A 129 16.28 14.60 32.98
N LYS A 130 15.85 15.64 33.67
CA LYS A 130 15.98 15.78 35.11
C LYS A 130 14.64 16.14 35.76
N THR A 131 14.47 15.79 37.02
CA THR A 131 13.33 16.32 37.79
C THR A 131 13.49 17.83 37.99
N LYS A 132 12.43 18.51 38.42
CA LYS A 132 12.50 19.94 38.75
C LYS A 132 13.46 20.24 39.92
N GLU A 133 13.69 19.24 40.77
CA GLU A 133 14.65 19.31 41.92
C GLU A 133 16.09 19.00 41.47
N GLY A 134 16.30 18.66 40.17
CA GLY A 134 17.62 18.44 39.60
C GLY A 134 18.12 16.98 39.62
N ALA A 135 17.30 16.03 40.08
CA ALA A 135 17.66 14.61 40.03
C ALA A 135 17.66 14.12 38.57
N ASP A 136 18.67 13.36 38.20
CA ASP A 136 18.83 12.81 36.87
C ASP A 136 17.86 11.63 36.64
N LEU A 137 17.08 11.68 35.56
CA LEU A 137 16.17 10.59 35.12
C LEU A 137 16.76 9.76 34.01
N GLY A 138 17.75 10.28 33.26
CA GLY A 138 18.43 9.60 32.17
C GLY A 138 18.46 10.40 30.88
N THR A 139 18.90 9.73 29.84
CA THR A 139 18.97 10.27 28.47
C THR A 139 18.22 9.37 27.47
N GLY A 140 17.64 9.98 26.43
CA GLY A 140 16.96 9.26 25.36
C GLY A 140 16.95 10.06 24.09
N SER A 141 16.57 9.41 22.99
CA SER A 141 16.46 10.05 21.68
C SER A 141 15.09 10.68 21.48
N LEU A 142 15.06 11.88 20.95
CA LEU A 142 13.83 12.58 20.60
C LEU A 142 13.17 11.95 19.36
N TYR A 143 11.85 11.83 19.40
CA TYR A 143 11.02 11.43 18.26
C TYR A 143 9.80 12.36 18.17
N ILE A 144 9.17 12.36 16.98
CA ILE A 144 7.98 13.20 16.73
C ILE A 144 6.80 12.61 17.51
N THR A 145 6.15 13.42 18.34
CA THR A 145 5.01 12.97 19.18
C THR A 145 3.82 12.53 18.32
N SER A 146 3.43 13.37 17.37
CA SER A 146 2.28 13.15 16.47
C SER A 146 2.75 13.22 15.02
N PRO A 147 3.32 12.14 14.46
CA PRO A 147 3.80 12.12 13.09
C PRO A 147 2.66 11.93 12.09
N TRP A 148 2.74 12.62 10.96
CA TRP A 148 1.95 12.34 9.77
C TRP A 148 2.88 12.06 8.59
N ASN A 149 2.68 10.92 7.91
CA ASN A 149 3.54 10.45 6.85
C ASN A 149 2.96 10.82 5.48
N ALA A 150 3.71 11.58 4.69
CA ALA A 150 3.41 11.78 3.28
C ALA A 150 3.90 10.58 2.47
N SER A 151 3.04 10.01 1.66
CA SER A 151 3.30 8.83 0.84
C SER A 151 2.88 9.02 -0.61
N ALA A 152 3.46 8.24 -1.50
CA ALA A 152 3.03 8.02 -2.87
C ALA A 152 3.42 6.60 -3.28
N TYR A 153 2.91 6.12 -4.42
CA TYR A 153 3.08 4.72 -4.82
C TYR A 153 4.06 4.52 -5.96
N SER A 154 4.24 5.53 -6.82
CA SER A 154 5.12 5.42 -7.99
C SER A 154 5.60 6.77 -8.48
N GLY A 155 6.66 6.76 -9.25
CA GLY A 155 7.23 7.91 -9.92
C GLY A 155 8.61 8.29 -9.43
N THR A 156 9.12 9.37 -10.00
CA THR A 156 10.42 9.95 -9.66
C THR A 156 10.20 11.37 -9.11
N VAL A 157 10.82 11.71 -8.00
CA VAL A 157 10.76 13.06 -7.43
C VAL A 157 11.43 14.06 -8.40
N SER A 158 10.65 14.92 -9.01
CA SER A 158 11.14 15.95 -9.91
C SER A 158 11.52 17.25 -9.18
N GLN A 159 10.82 17.54 -8.07
CA GLN A 159 11.05 18.74 -7.27
C GLN A 159 10.58 18.55 -5.83
N VAL A 160 11.31 19.15 -4.90
CA VAL A 160 10.91 19.33 -3.50
C VAL A 160 10.52 20.79 -3.31
N ASP A 161 9.25 21.04 -2.94
CA ASP A 161 8.69 22.40 -2.84
C ASP A 161 8.73 22.96 -1.41
N VAL A 162 9.18 22.18 -0.43
CA VAL A 162 9.17 22.57 1.00
C VAL A 162 10.57 22.32 1.60
N ALA A 163 11.03 23.30 2.37
CA ALA A 163 12.29 23.16 3.12
C ALA A 163 12.06 22.39 4.44
N ALA A 164 13.13 21.77 4.95
CA ALA A 164 13.12 21.18 6.29
C ALA A 164 12.74 22.25 7.34
N GLU A 165 12.03 21.84 8.38
CA GLU A 165 11.50 22.66 9.49
C GLU A 165 10.47 23.73 9.05
N ALA A 166 10.05 23.78 7.79
CA ALA A 166 9.02 24.70 7.34
C ALA A 166 7.64 24.26 7.85
N SER A 167 6.83 25.26 8.23
CA SER A 167 5.42 25.04 8.49
C SER A 167 4.65 24.89 7.18
N VAL A 168 3.78 23.91 7.12
CA VAL A 168 2.94 23.62 5.95
C VAL A 168 1.46 23.64 6.33
N TYR A 169 0.60 23.98 5.36
CA TYR A 169 -0.85 23.96 5.52
C TYR A 169 -1.46 22.79 4.74
N SER A 170 -2.68 22.42 5.10
CA SER A 170 -3.41 21.36 4.40
C SER A 170 -3.61 21.71 2.92
N GLY A 171 -3.31 20.76 2.03
CA GLY A 171 -3.35 20.94 0.58
C GLY A 171 -2.07 21.53 -0.04
N GLN A 172 -1.09 21.95 0.77
CA GLN A 172 0.17 22.48 0.26
C GLN A 172 0.98 21.37 -0.43
N THR A 173 1.49 21.64 -1.63
CA THR A 173 2.38 20.72 -2.34
C THR A 173 3.71 20.61 -1.61
N LEU A 174 4.10 19.38 -1.30
CA LEU A 174 5.39 19.03 -0.69
C LEU A 174 6.40 18.62 -1.75
N LEU A 175 5.97 17.76 -2.68
CA LEU A 175 6.81 17.16 -3.72
C LEU A 175 6.08 17.19 -5.06
N ARG A 176 6.84 17.29 -6.14
CA ARG A 176 6.37 17.04 -7.51
C ARG A 176 7.01 15.77 -8.03
N LEU A 177 6.18 14.98 -8.73
CA LEU A 177 6.58 13.69 -9.29
C LEU A 177 6.50 13.74 -10.82
N THR A 178 7.39 12.99 -11.46
CA THR A 178 7.32 12.62 -12.88
C THR A 178 7.27 11.10 -13.00
N ASP A 179 6.97 10.62 -14.20
CA ASP A 179 6.94 9.17 -14.51
C ASP A 179 6.06 8.38 -13.53
N THR A 180 5.02 9.03 -13.01
CA THR A 180 4.00 8.37 -12.20
C THR A 180 3.30 7.35 -13.07
N GLY A 181 3.49 6.05 -12.78
CA GLY A 181 2.87 4.94 -13.48
C GLY A 181 1.34 4.99 -13.35
N HIS A 182 0.71 4.07 -14.05
CA HIS A 182 -0.73 3.87 -13.90
C HIS A 182 -1.05 3.33 -12.49
N SER A 183 -2.24 3.66 -11.98
CA SER A 183 -2.70 3.19 -10.66
C SER A 183 -2.71 1.65 -10.59
N ALA A 184 -2.60 1.09 -9.39
CA ALA A 184 -2.75 -0.36 -9.18
C ALA A 184 -4.12 -0.85 -9.69
N GLU A 185 -5.15 -0.02 -9.61
CA GLU A 185 -6.48 -0.27 -10.16
C GLU A 185 -6.43 -0.42 -11.69
N TYR A 186 -5.78 0.51 -12.39
CA TYR A 186 -5.60 0.42 -13.85
C TYR A 186 -4.84 -0.87 -14.25
N GLN A 187 -3.78 -1.23 -13.53
CA GLN A 187 -3.03 -2.47 -13.80
C GLN A 187 -3.92 -3.70 -13.57
N GLY A 188 -4.69 -3.71 -12.49
CA GLY A 188 -5.64 -4.80 -12.21
C GLY A 188 -6.69 -4.97 -13.31
N LEU A 189 -7.23 -3.88 -13.84
CA LEU A 189 -8.17 -3.91 -14.97
C LEU A 189 -7.51 -4.44 -16.26
N ILE A 190 -6.27 -4.04 -16.55
CA ILE A 190 -5.51 -4.55 -17.69
C ILE A 190 -5.25 -6.05 -17.56
N ASP A 191 -4.90 -6.54 -16.40
CA ASP A 191 -4.65 -7.96 -16.16
C ASP A 191 -5.96 -8.77 -16.29
N GLN A 192 -7.07 -8.26 -15.75
CA GLN A 192 -8.39 -8.87 -15.91
C GLN A 192 -8.83 -8.92 -17.38
N ARG A 193 -8.58 -7.86 -18.14
CA ARG A 193 -8.85 -7.82 -19.56
C ARG A 193 -8.08 -8.90 -20.33
N ARG A 194 -6.81 -9.11 -20.01
CA ARG A 194 -5.99 -10.17 -20.62
C ARG A 194 -6.52 -11.57 -20.30
N GLU A 195 -6.99 -11.80 -19.08
CA GLU A 195 -7.61 -13.07 -18.70
C GLU A 195 -8.89 -13.32 -19.55
N TYR A 196 -9.71 -12.31 -19.74
CA TYR A 196 -10.93 -12.43 -20.53
C TYR A 196 -10.65 -12.58 -22.02
N GLU A 197 -9.63 -11.91 -22.56
CA GLU A 197 -9.17 -12.14 -23.93
C GLU A 197 -8.69 -13.57 -24.17
N ALA A 198 -7.93 -14.12 -23.23
CA ALA A 198 -7.47 -15.51 -23.29
C ALA A 198 -8.66 -16.49 -23.28
N LEU A 199 -9.65 -16.24 -22.42
CA LEU A 199 -10.88 -17.04 -22.37
C LEU A 199 -11.68 -16.91 -23.68
N MET A 200 -11.79 -15.73 -24.24
CA MET A 200 -12.45 -15.52 -25.54
C MET A 200 -11.77 -16.33 -26.67
N GLN A 201 -10.44 -16.34 -26.68
CA GLN A 201 -9.67 -17.14 -27.65
C GLN A 201 -9.96 -18.64 -27.50
N GLU A 202 -10.05 -19.14 -26.28
CA GLU A 202 -10.41 -20.54 -26.01
C GLU A 202 -11.83 -20.86 -26.48
N LEU A 203 -12.81 -20.01 -26.19
CA LEU A 203 -14.20 -20.18 -26.64
C LEU A 203 -14.28 -20.10 -28.18
N PHE A 204 -13.55 -19.20 -28.82
CA PHE A 204 -13.50 -19.10 -30.26
C PHE A 204 -12.90 -20.34 -30.92
N ARG A 205 -11.79 -20.87 -30.36
CA ARG A 205 -11.19 -22.13 -30.82
C ARG A 205 -12.18 -23.29 -30.69
N LEU A 206 -12.89 -23.37 -29.54
CA LEU A 206 -13.90 -24.39 -29.32
C LEU A 206 -15.06 -24.26 -30.35
N TYR A 207 -15.45 -23.02 -30.62
CA TYR A 207 -16.51 -22.74 -31.64
C TYR A 207 -16.09 -23.19 -33.04
N GLU A 208 -14.82 -23.00 -33.43
CA GLU A 208 -14.34 -23.38 -34.76
C GLU A 208 -14.10 -24.89 -34.91
N THR A 209 -13.54 -25.50 -33.86
CA THR A 209 -13.11 -26.90 -33.91
C THR A 209 -14.14 -27.90 -33.41
N GLU A 210 -15.11 -27.44 -32.61
CA GLU A 210 -16.07 -28.28 -31.88
C GLU A 210 -15.40 -29.36 -30.99
N VAL A 211 -14.08 -29.24 -30.74
CA VAL A 211 -13.27 -30.20 -30.00
C VAL A 211 -12.70 -29.57 -28.75
N LEU A 212 -13.01 -30.20 -27.62
CA LEU A 212 -12.38 -29.90 -26.35
C LEU A 212 -11.07 -30.68 -26.23
N THR A 213 -9.97 -29.98 -25.97
CA THR A 213 -8.65 -30.58 -25.80
C THR A 213 -8.18 -30.42 -24.34
N ALA A 214 -7.56 -31.47 -23.81
CA ALA A 214 -6.90 -31.40 -22.52
C ALA A 214 -5.75 -30.38 -22.56
N PRO A 215 -5.55 -29.56 -21.50
CA PRO A 215 -4.50 -28.55 -21.46
C PRO A 215 -3.09 -29.14 -21.32
N CYS A 216 -3.00 -30.39 -20.92
CA CYS A 216 -1.73 -31.12 -20.73
C CYS A 216 -1.97 -32.64 -20.78
N ASP A 217 -0.88 -33.40 -20.86
CA ASP A 217 -0.94 -34.85 -20.72
C ASP A 217 -1.31 -35.23 -19.29
N GLY A 218 -2.25 -36.15 -19.13
CA GLY A 218 -2.74 -36.54 -17.82
C GLY A 218 -3.73 -37.69 -17.88
N ILE A 219 -4.29 -38.05 -16.75
CA ILE A 219 -5.26 -39.12 -16.58
C ILE A 219 -6.59 -38.54 -16.14
N VAL A 220 -7.65 -38.85 -16.84
CA VAL A 220 -9.01 -38.51 -16.39
C VAL A 220 -9.32 -39.36 -15.16
N THR A 221 -9.48 -38.72 -14.00
CA THR A 221 -9.68 -39.39 -12.71
C THR A 221 -11.15 -39.57 -12.38
N ASP A 222 -11.98 -38.67 -12.86
CA ASP A 222 -13.41 -38.74 -12.63
C ASP A 222 -14.18 -38.02 -13.73
N VAL A 223 -15.43 -38.45 -13.97
CA VAL A 223 -16.37 -37.83 -14.90
C VAL A 223 -17.74 -37.76 -14.20
N GLU A 224 -18.03 -36.58 -13.66
CA GLU A 224 -19.29 -36.29 -12.97
C GLU A 224 -20.20 -35.43 -13.85
N ASN A 225 -21.50 -35.36 -13.50
CA ASN A 225 -22.46 -34.52 -14.23
C ASN A 225 -22.13 -33.01 -14.16
N ASP A 226 -21.29 -32.59 -13.20
CA ASP A 226 -20.89 -31.21 -12.95
C ASP A 226 -19.42 -30.92 -13.31
N GLY A 227 -18.67 -31.92 -13.81
CA GLY A 227 -17.30 -31.74 -14.28
C GLY A 227 -16.51 -33.01 -14.51
N THR A 228 -15.46 -32.88 -15.29
CA THR A 228 -14.46 -33.93 -15.51
C THR A 228 -13.15 -33.48 -14.88
N PHE A 229 -12.53 -34.36 -14.10
CA PHE A 229 -11.26 -34.10 -13.44
C PHE A 229 -10.10 -34.74 -14.22
N LEU A 230 -9.03 -34.00 -14.41
CA LEU A 230 -7.80 -34.45 -15.04
C LEU A 230 -6.65 -34.24 -14.07
N LEU A 231 -5.92 -35.31 -13.77
CA LEU A 231 -4.68 -35.26 -13.01
C LEU A 231 -3.49 -35.27 -13.97
N ALA A 232 -2.74 -34.17 -13.98
CA ALA A 232 -1.51 -34.05 -14.76
C ALA A 232 -0.35 -34.84 -14.13
N ALA A 233 0.68 -35.10 -14.92
CA ALA A 233 1.85 -35.85 -14.47
C ALA A 233 2.64 -35.16 -13.32
N ASP A 234 2.51 -33.86 -13.19
CA ASP A 234 3.09 -33.04 -12.10
C ASP A 234 2.26 -33.02 -10.82
N GLY A 235 1.12 -33.73 -10.78
CA GLY A 235 0.20 -33.76 -9.65
C GLY A 235 -0.81 -32.61 -9.62
N THR A 236 -0.85 -31.75 -10.63
CA THR A 236 -1.84 -30.67 -10.74
C THR A 236 -3.19 -31.24 -11.12
N GLU A 237 -4.23 -30.92 -10.35
CA GLU A 237 -5.61 -31.23 -10.69
C GLU A 237 -6.21 -30.13 -11.57
N TRP A 238 -6.86 -30.56 -12.65
CA TRP A 238 -7.63 -29.72 -13.55
C TRP A 238 -9.08 -30.14 -13.52
N LYS A 239 -10.00 -29.22 -13.34
CA LYS A 239 -11.42 -29.46 -13.46
C LYS A 239 -11.93 -28.90 -14.77
N LEU A 240 -12.58 -29.75 -15.59
CA LEU A 240 -13.34 -29.26 -16.73
C LEU A 240 -14.50 -28.41 -16.19
N ASN A 241 -14.53 -27.19 -16.57
CA ASN A 241 -15.67 -26.35 -16.32
C ASN A 241 -16.74 -26.64 -17.35
N LEU A 242 -17.83 -27.23 -16.91
CA LEU A 242 -19.01 -27.48 -17.77
C LEU A 242 -19.69 -26.19 -18.22
N LEU A 243 -19.39 -25.07 -17.53
CA LEU A 243 -19.97 -23.78 -17.83
C LEU A 243 -19.29 -23.08 -19.01
N THR A 244 -17.96 -23.19 -19.10
CA THR A 244 -17.17 -22.60 -20.20
C THR A 244 -16.65 -23.65 -21.16
N ASN A 245 -16.87 -24.93 -20.84
CA ASN A 245 -16.33 -26.06 -21.57
C ASN A 245 -14.80 -26.02 -21.68
N THR A 246 -14.13 -25.48 -20.67
CA THR A 246 -12.67 -25.35 -20.55
C THR A 246 -12.15 -26.04 -19.30
N PHE A 247 -10.91 -26.55 -19.35
CA PHE A 247 -10.23 -27.06 -18.18
C PHE A 247 -9.57 -25.92 -17.42
N ASN A 248 -9.76 -25.86 -16.11
CA ASN A 248 -9.13 -24.89 -15.21
C ASN A 248 -8.45 -25.57 -14.04
N LYS A 249 -7.40 -24.95 -13.51
CA LYS A 249 -6.79 -25.40 -12.26
C LYS A 249 -7.80 -25.31 -11.13
N ALA A 250 -7.87 -26.32 -10.27
CA ALA A 250 -8.91 -26.46 -9.24
C ALA A 250 -8.98 -25.36 -8.17
N ALA A 251 -8.07 -24.37 -8.20
CA ALA A 251 -8.06 -23.25 -7.26
C ALA A 251 -8.35 -21.92 -8.00
N GLY A 252 -9.48 -21.27 -7.70
CA GLY A 252 -9.75 -19.87 -8.08
C GLY A 252 -10.64 -19.65 -9.28
N PHE A 253 -11.74 -20.36 -9.38
CA PHE A 253 -12.60 -20.38 -10.55
C PHE A 253 -13.74 -19.33 -10.54
N ARG A 254 -13.95 -18.60 -11.68
CA ARG A 254 -15.18 -17.85 -11.98
C ARG A 254 -16.02 -18.63 -12.99
N ALA A 255 -17.30 -18.78 -12.70
CA ALA A 255 -18.23 -19.58 -13.49
C ALA A 255 -18.87 -18.78 -14.62
N TYR A 256 -18.78 -19.29 -15.84
CA TYR A 256 -19.57 -18.86 -16.99
C TYR A 256 -20.59 -19.93 -17.38
N ALA A 257 -21.70 -19.55 -18.03
CA ALA A 257 -22.91 -20.36 -18.22
C ALA A 257 -22.72 -21.71 -18.94
N ALA A 258 -23.49 -22.72 -18.54
CA ALA A 258 -23.33 -24.13 -18.93
C ALA A 258 -23.51 -24.43 -20.41
N CYS A 259 -22.48 -24.96 -21.08
CA CYS A 259 -22.47 -25.28 -22.51
C CYS A 259 -22.32 -26.78 -22.84
N VAL A 260 -22.57 -27.66 -21.87
CA VAL A 260 -22.47 -29.12 -22.09
C VAL A 260 -23.84 -29.77 -22.02
N VAL A 261 -24.16 -30.56 -23.01
CA VAL A 261 -25.36 -31.42 -23.07
C VAL A 261 -24.92 -32.86 -22.82
#